data_2485b1a248e03953457c6cfdb9ff3c7d
#
_entry.id   2485b1a248e03953457c6cfdb9ff3c7d
#
_cell.length_a   1.000
_cell.length_b   1.000
_cell.length_c   1.000
_cell.angle_alpha   90.00
_cell.angle_beta   90.00
_cell.angle_gamma   90.00
#
_symmetry.space_group_name_H-M   'P 1'
#
loop_
_entity.id
_entity.type
_entity.pdbx_description
1 polymer ?
#
loop_
_entity_poly.entity_id
_entity_poly.type
_entity_poly.pdbx_seq_one_letter_code
_entity_poly.pdbx_strand_id
1 'polypeptide(L)'
;IVASMVVWSDGKLKKSDYRVFNIKTTDGADDYGSMREALSRRLSHIGDGTGSLGEMPDLLLVDGGDAHVGVAKSVLSSLSLDIPVFGMVKDDFHKTRALTDGKNEISIAKEFDMYAFIYNLQEEAHRFAVKTSSKGKIKSMTHSSLEKIDGIGPAKARALLSAMPLGKIKTASVEELMAVKGIGRSDAERIVKYFKEKFCYFFARSDKSLNYCELGL
;
A
#
# COMPACT_ATOMS: atom_id res chain seq x y z
N ILE A 1 5.60 4.95 -5.01
CA ILE A 1 6.07 3.77 -4.26
C ILE A 1 5.74 3.97 -2.79
N VAL A 2 5.41 2.90 -2.08
CA VAL A 2 5.15 2.91 -0.65
C VAL A 2 5.94 1.80 0.03
N ALA A 3 6.56 2.12 1.17
CA ALA A 3 7.08 1.14 2.11
C ALA A 3 6.12 1.04 3.30
N SER A 4 5.98 -0.15 3.85
CA SER A 4 5.11 -0.41 5.00
C SER A 4 5.89 -1.05 6.15
N MET A 5 5.49 -0.72 7.37
CA MET A 5 6.08 -1.23 8.59
C MET A 5 4.97 -1.79 9.48
N VAL A 6 5.18 -2.98 9.97
CA VAL A 6 4.36 -3.60 11.03
C VAL A 6 5.18 -3.66 12.32
N VAL A 7 4.48 -3.71 13.45
CA VAL A 7 5.11 -3.74 14.78
C VAL A 7 4.54 -4.89 15.58
N TRP A 8 5.45 -5.64 16.22
CA TRP A 8 5.15 -6.63 17.23
C TRP A 8 5.64 -6.11 18.58
N SER A 9 4.80 -6.12 19.59
CA SER A 9 5.13 -5.70 20.94
C SER A 9 4.22 -6.44 21.93
N ASP A 10 4.74 -6.77 23.09
CA ASP A 10 4.00 -7.42 24.18
C ASP A 10 3.27 -8.70 23.72
N GLY A 11 3.95 -9.52 22.94
CA GLY A 11 3.42 -10.81 22.47
C GLY A 11 2.34 -10.72 21.39
N LYS A 12 2.12 -9.55 20.75
CA LYS A 12 1.08 -9.34 19.75
C LYS A 12 1.43 -8.31 18.69
N LEU A 13 0.68 -8.33 17.59
CA LEU A 13 0.74 -7.31 16.55
C LEU A 13 0.14 -5.99 17.04
N LYS A 14 0.96 -4.94 17.12
CA LYS A 14 0.56 -3.60 17.60
C LYS A 14 0.14 -2.70 16.42
N LYS A 15 -1.09 -2.87 15.97
CA LYS A 15 -1.61 -2.21 14.75
C LYS A 15 -1.64 -0.69 14.81
N SER A 16 -1.70 -0.09 16.00
CA SER A 16 -1.62 1.36 16.21
C SER A 16 -0.29 1.94 15.74
N ASP A 17 0.77 1.13 15.75
CA ASP A 17 2.14 1.55 15.47
C ASP A 17 2.57 1.20 14.04
N TYR A 18 1.68 0.61 13.23
CA TYR A 18 1.94 0.39 11.81
C TYR A 18 2.09 1.72 11.07
N ARG A 19 3.02 1.77 10.14
CA ARG A 19 3.28 2.98 9.34
C ARG A 19 3.39 2.67 7.87
N VAL A 20 3.02 3.66 7.07
CA VAL A 20 3.20 3.68 5.62
C VAL A 20 4.04 4.89 5.27
N PHE A 21 5.12 4.64 4.56
CA PHE A 21 6.01 5.68 4.08
C PHE A 21 5.78 5.86 2.58
N ASN A 22 5.28 7.03 2.17
CA ASN A 22 5.28 7.41 0.78
C ASN A 22 6.72 7.80 0.42
N ILE A 23 7.34 7.03 -0.46
CA ILE A 23 8.72 7.23 -0.91
C ILE A 23 8.76 8.40 -1.88
N LYS A 24 9.74 9.28 -1.70
CA LYS A 24 9.86 10.55 -2.45
C LYS A 24 11.17 10.66 -3.22
N THR A 25 12.21 9.94 -2.81
CA THR A 25 13.58 10.12 -3.30
C THR A 25 13.95 9.20 -4.45
N THR A 26 13.13 8.18 -4.74
CA THR A 26 13.41 7.20 -5.79
C THR A 26 12.33 7.24 -6.87
N ASP A 27 12.76 7.39 -8.12
CA ASP A 27 11.92 7.22 -9.30
C ASP A 27 12.11 5.80 -9.85
N GLY A 28 11.03 5.00 -9.86
CA GLY A 28 11.05 3.64 -10.40
C GLY A 28 11.18 2.53 -9.35
N ALA A 29 11.65 1.35 -9.76
CA ALA A 29 11.72 0.14 -8.94
C ALA A 29 13.05 0.03 -8.16
N ASP A 30 13.40 1.06 -7.38
CA ASP A 30 14.55 1.01 -6.47
C ASP A 30 14.11 0.61 -5.06
N ASP A 31 14.10 -0.69 -4.81
CA ASP A 31 13.70 -1.25 -3.51
C ASP A 31 14.69 -0.89 -2.39
N TYR A 32 15.98 -0.82 -2.70
CA TYR A 32 17.03 -0.46 -1.72
C TYR A 32 16.94 1.00 -1.31
N GLY A 33 16.76 1.91 -2.26
CA GLY A 33 16.56 3.33 -1.98
C GLY A 33 15.26 3.58 -1.21
N SER A 34 14.20 2.89 -1.60
CA SER A 34 12.90 2.96 -0.91
C SER A 34 13.01 2.51 0.55
N MET A 35 13.69 1.39 0.81
CA MET A 35 13.92 0.90 2.16
C MET A 35 14.83 1.86 2.97
N ARG A 36 15.89 2.38 2.36
CA ARG A 36 16.77 3.36 2.99
C ARG A 36 16.00 4.59 3.45
N GLU A 37 15.15 5.18 2.59
CA GLU A 37 14.32 6.33 2.95
C GLU A 37 13.36 6.00 4.09
N ALA A 38 12.65 4.86 4.01
CA ALA A 38 11.69 4.46 5.02
C ALA A 38 12.35 4.26 6.40
N LEU A 39 13.48 3.54 6.44
CA LEU A 39 14.25 3.30 7.67
C LEU A 39 14.82 4.61 8.23
N SER A 40 15.43 5.45 7.42
CA SER A 40 15.95 6.74 7.87
C SER A 40 14.87 7.59 8.50
N ARG A 41 13.71 7.69 7.86
CA ARG A 41 12.56 8.45 8.39
C ARG A 41 11.99 7.86 9.67
N ARG A 42 11.97 6.52 9.80
CA ARG A 42 11.49 5.86 11.03
C ARG A 42 12.47 6.04 12.18
N LEU A 43 13.73 5.80 11.92
CA LEU A 43 14.76 5.72 12.96
C LEU A 43 15.24 7.10 13.42
N SER A 44 15.10 8.15 12.60
CA SER A 44 15.40 9.53 13.01
C SER A 44 14.47 10.07 14.11
N HIS A 45 13.35 9.40 14.38
CA HIS A 45 12.44 9.74 15.48
C HIS A 45 12.81 9.12 16.83
N ILE A 46 13.82 8.23 16.86
CA ILE A 46 14.25 7.60 18.13
C ILE A 46 14.73 8.68 19.10
N GLY A 47 14.14 8.71 20.26
CA GLY A 47 14.48 9.65 21.34
C GLY A 47 13.83 11.05 21.22
N ASP A 48 13.02 11.34 20.19
CA ASP A 48 12.37 12.65 20.04
C ASP A 48 11.03 12.80 20.79
N GLY A 49 10.62 11.78 21.56
CA GLY A 49 9.38 11.79 22.33
C GLY A 49 8.10 11.68 21.50
N THR A 50 8.17 11.36 20.22
CA THR A 50 7.00 11.26 19.32
C THR A 50 6.24 9.93 19.47
N GLY A 51 5.85 9.54 20.68
CA GLY A 51 5.11 8.31 20.95
C GLY A 51 5.87 7.07 20.49
N SER A 52 5.20 6.09 19.91
CA SER A 52 5.80 4.81 19.51
C SER A 52 6.89 4.90 18.42
N LEU A 53 6.97 6.02 17.70
CA LEU A 53 8.08 6.26 16.76
C LEU A 53 9.37 6.65 17.47
N GLY A 54 9.28 7.24 18.66
CA GLY A 54 10.42 7.59 19.51
C GLY A 54 11.00 6.40 20.27
N GLU A 55 10.30 5.27 20.35
CA GLU A 55 10.77 4.05 21.00
C GLU A 55 11.82 3.34 20.15
N MET A 56 12.92 2.88 20.78
CA MET A 56 13.93 2.08 20.13
C MET A 56 13.43 0.64 19.98
N PRO A 57 13.43 0.05 18.78
CA PRO A 57 13.08 -1.35 18.61
C PRO A 57 14.25 -2.24 19.08
N ASP A 58 13.92 -3.40 19.67
CA ASP A 58 14.89 -4.42 20.06
C ASP A 58 15.45 -5.19 18.86
N LEU A 59 14.69 -5.22 17.75
CA LEU A 59 15.03 -5.99 16.55
C LEU A 59 14.38 -5.37 15.31
N LEU A 60 15.12 -5.35 14.21
CA LEU A 60 14.60 -5.07 12.87
C LEU A 60 14.59 -6.33 12.01
N LEU A 61 13.43 -6.65 11.44
CA LEU A 61 13.28 -7.68 10.41
C LEU A 61 12.99 -6.99 9.07
N VAL A 62 13.80 -7.28 8.07
CA VAL A 62 13.64 -6.74 6.71
C VAL A 62 13.22 -7.84 5.74
N ASP A 63 12.32 -7.53 4.83
CA ASP A 63 11.86 -8.48 3.81
C ASP A 63 12.90 -8.53 2.67
N GLY A 64 13.84 -9.41 2.77
CA GLY A 64 14.93 -9.60 1.81
C GLY A 64 16.17 -10.23 2.41
N GLY A 65 17.13 -10.53 1.55
CA GLY A 65 18.40 -11.18 1.91
C GLY A 65 19.50 -10.19 2.33
N ASP A 66 20.75 -10.62 2.18
CA ASP A 66 21.97 -9.95 2.67
C ASP A 66 22.09 -8.49 2.22
N ALA A 67 21.75 -8.19 0.97
CA ALA A 67 21.81 -6.83 0.46
C ALA A 67 20.85 -5.87 1.20
N HIS A 68 19.65 -6.34 1.55
CA HIS A 68 18.67 -5.57 2.33
C HIS A 68 19.16 -5.34 3.76
N VAL A 69 19.75 -6.37 4.39
CA VAL A 69 20.40 -6.24 5.69
C VAL A 69 21.54 -5.24 5.63
N GLY A 70 22.36 -5.27 4.58
CA GLY A 70 23.44 -4.30 4.36
C GLY A 70 22.93 -2.84 4.29
N VAL A 71 21.83 -2.61 3.59
CA VAL A 71 21.18 -1.29 3.54
C VAL A 71 20.71 -0.86 4.93
N ALA A 72 20.01 -1.74 5.67
CA ALA A 72 19.53 -1.41 7.00
C ALA A 72 20.67 -1.09 7.98
N LYS A 73 21.74 -1.90 7.99
CA LYS A 73 22.94 -1.65 8.80
C LYS A 73 23.62 -0.32 8.43
N SER A 74 23.67 0.03 7.16
CA SER A 74 24.21 1.33 6.72
C SER A 74 23.42 2.51 7.28
N VAL A 75 22.07 2.40 7.31
CA VAL A 75 21.22 3.44 7.91
C VAL A 75 21.45 3.53 9.42
N LEU A 76 21.48 2.40 10.12
CA LEU A 76 21.75 2.35 11.57
C LEU A 76 23.09 3.02 11.89
N SER A 77 24.15 2.66 11.16
CA SER A 77 25.49 3.27 11.34
C SER A 77 25.46 4.78 11.13
N SER A 78 24.74 5.27 10.12
CA SER A 78 24.64 6.72 9.86
C SER A 78 23.90 7.50 10.96
N LEU A 79 23.07 6.82 11.74
CA LEU A 79 22.33 7.36 12.88
C LEU A 79 22.97 7.03 14.24
N SER A 80 24.11 6.35 14.24
CA SER A 80 24.81 5.87 15.46
C SER A 80 23.89 5.00 16.34
N LEU A 81 23.05 4.16 15.72
CA LEU A 81 22.14 3.24 16.40
C LEU A 81 22.70 1.81 16.35
N ASP A 82 22.61 1.10 17.47
CA ASP A 82 22.95 -0.32 17.55
C ASP A 82 21.68 -1.15 17.79
N ILE A 83 21.09 -1.62 16.70
CA ILE A 83 19.89 -2.45 16.70
C ILE A 83 20.17 -3.69 15.87
N PRO A 84 19.92 -4.90 16.38
CA PRO A 84 20.04 -6.13 15.62
C PRO A 84 19.15 -6.11 14.37
N VAL A 85 19.70 -6.56 13.23
CA VAL A 85 18.97 -6.62 11.95
C VAL A 85 19.09 -8.01 11.38
N PHE A 86 17.95 -8.58 10.99
CA PHE A 86 17.90 -9.81 10.21
C PHE A 86 17.03 -9.64 8.96
N GLY A 87 17.46 -10.30 7.89
CA GLY A 87 16.70 -10.42 6.66
C GLY A 87 15.90 -11.72 6.63
N MET A 88 14.69 -11.67 6.08
CA MET A 88 13.85 -12.84 5.87
C MET A 88 14.13 -13.41 4.48
N VAL A 89 14.90 -14.50 4.42
CA VAL A 89 15.28 -15.19 3.16
C VAL A 89 14.15 -16.09 2.72
N LYS A 90 13.66 -15.87 1.50
CA LYS A 90 12.55 -16.64 0.91
C LYS A 90 13.05 -17.82 0.10
N ASP A 91 12.25 -18.88 0.06
CA ASP A 91 12.39 -19.99 -0.88
C ASP A 91 11.77 -19.65 -2.25
N ASP A 92 11.83 -20.59 -3.18
CA ASP A 92 11.25 -20.47 -4.53
C ASP A 92 9.71 -20.33 -4.52
N PHE A 93 9.06 -20.64 -3.40
CA PHE A 93 7.63 -20.47 -3.17
C PHE A 93 7.28 -19.17 -2.43
N HIS A 94 8.23 -18.24 -2.31
CA HIS A 94 8.11 -16.97 -1.59
C HIS A 94 7.83 -17.08 -0.08
N LYS A 95 8.13 -18.24 0.53
CA LYS A 95 8.03 -18.45 1.98
C LYS A 95 9.38 -18.25 2.64
N THR A 96 9.39 -17.64 3.81
CA THR A 96 10.62 -17.48 4.58
C THR A 96 11.15 -18.84 5.03
N ARG A 97 12.34 -19.20 4.57
CA ARG A 97 13.03 -20.46 4.91
C ARG A 97 14.13 -20.28 5.95
N ALA A 98 14.71 -19.10 6.02
CA ALA A 98 15.83 -18.78 6.88
C ALA A 98 15.84 -17.28 7.22
N LEU A 99 16.57 -16.93 8.26
CA LEU A 99 16.97 -15.56 8.53
C LEU A 99 18.44 -15.37 8.11
N THR A 100 18.83 -14.14 7.77
CA THR A 100 20.23 -13.80 7.53
C THR A 100 20.64 -12.59 8.36
N ASP A 101 21.84 -12.62 8.88
CA ASP A 101 22.46 -11.45 9.51
C ASP A 101 23.24 -10.56 8.52
N GLY A 102 23.16 -10.89 7.23
CA GLY A 102 23.90 -10.25 6.13
C GLY A 102 25.24 -10.92 5.81
N LYS A 103 25.59 -12.02 6.51
CA LYS A 103 26.79 -12.85 6.26
C LYS A 103 26.45 -14.33 6.34
N ASN A 104 25.63 -14.71 7.31
CA ASN A 104 25.28 -16.09 7.62
C ASN A 104 23.77 -16.30 7.55
N GLU A 105 23.35 -17.40 6.96
CA GLU A 105 21.95 -17.83 7.01
C GLU A 105 21.72 -18.71 8.25
N ILE A 106 20.63 -18.40 8.96
CA ILE A 106 20.16 -19.13 10.14
C ILE A 106 18.88 -19.86 9.74
N SER A 107 18.96 -21.18 9.63
CA SER A 107 17.78 -21.98 9.30
C SER A 107 16.78 -21.97 10.45
N ILE A 108 15.53 -21.65 10.16
CA ILE A 108 14.41 -21.68 11.12
C ILE A 108 13.50 -22.89 10.92
N ALA A 109 13.83 -23.76 9.95
CA ALA A 109 12.95 -24.86 9.53
C ALA A 109 12.68 -25.91 10.65
N LYS A 110 13.59 -26.04 11.61
CA LYS A 110 13.45 -26.98 12.74
C LYS A 110 12.84 -26.35 14.01
N GLU A 111 12.72 -25.05 14.04
CA GLU A 111 12.21 -24.28 15.18
C GLU A 111 10.76 -23.85 14.87
N PHE A 112 9.82 -24.74 15.14
CA PHE A 112 8.41 -24.57 14.75
C PHE A 112 7.81 -23.23 15.23
N ASP A 113 8.04 -22.86 16.48
CA ASP A 113 7.48 -21.62 17.04
C ASP A 113 8.09 -20.37 16.40
N MET A 114 9.40 -20.39 16.16
CA MET A 114 10.10 -19.31 15.47
C MET A 114 9.64 -19.21 14.02
N TYR A 115 9.53 -20.34 13.32
CA TYR A 115 9.01 -20.37 11.96
C TYR A 115 7.60 -19.78 11.88
N ALA A 116 6.69 -20.22 12.74
CA ALA A 116 5.32 -19.75 12.80
C ALA A 116 5.25 -18.24 13.11
N PHE A 117 6.08 -17.76 14.03
CA PHE A 117 6.18 -16.34 14.37
C PHE A 117 6.62 -15.51 13.16
N ILE A 118 7.75 -15.85 12.54
CA ILE A 118 8.30 -15.14 11.38
C ILE A 118 7.33 -15.17 10.20
N TYR A 119 6.73 -16.33 9.92
CA TYR A 119 5.73 -16.49 8.87
C TYR A 119 4.52 -15.56 9.10
N ASN A 120 3.96 -15.54 10.30
CA ASN A 120 2.81 -14.69 10.62
C ASN A 120 3.16 -13.20 10.51
N LEU A 121 4.37 -12.82 10.91
CA LEU A 121 4.83 -11.44 10.81
C LEU A 121 5.01 -11.00 9.34
N GLN A 122 5.59 -11.88 8.51
CA GLN A 122 5.75 -11.65 7.08
C GLN A 122 4.40 -11.53 6.37
N GLU A 123 3.48 -12.47 6.64
CA GLU A 123 2.12 -12.42 6.06
C GLU A 123 1.38 -11.13 6.44
N GLU A 124 1.51 -10.69 7.68
CA GLU A 124 0.88 -9.44 8.12
C GLU A 124 1.52 -8.22 7.44
N ALA A 125 2.85 -8.19 7.30
CA ALA A 125 3.55 -7.13 6.59
C ALA A 125 3.11 -7.06 5.12
N HIS A 126 3.05 -8.23 4.44
CA HIS A 126 2.57 -8.34 3.08
C HIS A 126 1.10 -7.89 2.95
N ARG A 127 0.22 -8.39 3.81
CA ARG A 127 -1.20 -8.02 3.84
C ARG A 127 -1.38 -6.51 4.02
N PHE A 128 -0.61 -5.90 4.92
CA PHE A 128 -0.67 -4.47 5.18
C PHE A 128 -0.15 -3.65 3.99
N ALA A 129 0.95 -4.07 3.37
CA ALA A 129 1.51 -3.45 2.17
C ALA A 129 0.53 -3.48 0.99
N VAL A 130 -0.08 -4.63 0.70
CA VAL A 130 -1.08 -4.79 -0.36
C VAL A 130 -2.29 -3.89 -0.11
N LYS A 131 -2.82 -3.89 1.11
CA LYS A 131 -3.97 -3.06 1.49
C LYS A 131 -3.70 -1.56 1.31
N THR A 132 -2.51 -1.10 1.64
CA THR A 132 -2.13 0.31 1.57
C THR A 132 -1.79 0.73 0.13
N SER A 133 -1.07 -0.09 -0.62
CA SER A 133 -0.81 0.10 -2.06
C SER A 133 -2.11 0.15 -2.87
N SER A 134 -3.05 -0.75 -2.60
CA SER A 134 -4.34 -0.80 -3.28
C SER A 134 -5.16 0.46 -3.01
N LYS A 135 -5.18 0.96 -1.78
CA LYS A 135 -5.84 2.22 -1.43
C LYS A 135 -5.25 3.43 -2.18
N GLY A 136 -3.93 3.50 -2.29
CA GLY A 136 -3.23 4.54 -3.05
C GLY A 136 -3.53 4.46 -4.55
N LYS A 137 -3.46 3.26 -5.14
CA LYS A 137 -3.77 3.02 -6.56
C LYS A 137 -5.25 3.32 -6.88
N ILE A 138 -6.18 2.86 -6.05
CA ILE A 138 -7.61 3.15 -6.23
C ILE A 138 -7.85 4.66 -6.15
N LYS A 139 -7.26 5.35 -5.18
CA LYS A 139 -7.41 6.81 -5.02
C LYS A 139 -6.84 7.58 -6.22
N SER A 140 -5.67 7.19 -6.75
CA SER A 140 -5.08 7.82 -7.94
C SER A 140 -5.84 7.50 -9.22
N MET A 141 -6.28 6.24 -9.42
CA MET A 141 -7.08 5.83 -10.57
C MET A 141 -8.48 6.46 -10.56
N THR A 142 -9.09 6.65 -9.38
CA THR A 142 -10.40 7.29 -9.25
C THR A 142 -10.33 8.78 -9.55
N HIS A 143 -9.30 9.49 -9.10
CA HIS A 143 -9.07 10.88 -9.48
C HIS A 143 -8.86 11.01 -11.00
N SER A 144 -7.93 10.24 -11.53
CA SER A 144 -7.61 10.25 -12.97
C SER A 144 -8.81 9.91 -13.88
N SER A 145 -9.75 9.08 -13.44
CA SER A 145 -10.91 8.72 -14.26
C SER A 145 -11.98 9.80 -14.30
N LEU A 146 -12.17 10.57 -13.24
CA LEU A 146 -13.10 11.70 -13.20
C LEU A 146 -12.53 12.94 -13.92
N GLU A 147 -11.23 13.18 -13.80
CA GLU A 147 -10.53 14.29 -14.46
C GLU A 147 -10.48 14.15 -15.99
N LYS A 148 -10.77 12.96 -16.53
CA LYS A 148 -10.95 12.73 -17.98
C LYS A 148 -12.29 13.22 -18.51
N ILE A 149 -13.21 13.61 -17.64
CA ILE A 149 -14.51 14.18 -18.03
C ILE A 149 -14.31 15.67 -18.24
N ASP A 150 -14.67 16.15 -19.41
CA ASP A 150 -14.53 17.57 -19.75
C ASP A 150 -15.25 18.46 -18.73
N GLY A 151 -14.58 19.49 -18.23
CA GLY A 151 -15.06 20.41 -17.19
C GLY A 151 -15.02 19.86 -15.75
N ILE A 152 -14.55 18.63 -15.52
CA ILE A 152 -14.34 18.06 -14.18
C ILE A 152 -12.86 18.09 -13.84
N GLY A 153 -12.42 19.23 -13.32
CA GLY A 153 -11.04 19.37 -12.84
C GLY A 153 -10.82 18.75 -11.43
N PRO A 154 -9.55 18.82 -10.93
CA PRO A 154 -9.16 18.19 -9.67
C PRO A 154 -10.00 18.60 -8.44
N ALA A 155 -10.49 19.83 -8.40
CA ALA A 155 -11.32 20.34 -7.30
C ALA A 155 -12.70 19.66 -7.27
N LYS A 156 -13.37 19.58 -8.43
CA LYS A 156 -14.67 18.92 -8.58
C LYS A 156 -14.57 17.41 -8.38
N ALA A 157 -13.54 16.77 -8.91
CA ALA A 157 -13.26 15.34 -8.70
C ALA A 157 -13.09 15.02 -7.21
N ARG A 158 -12.35 15.85 -6.46
CA ARG A 158 -12.20 15.70 -5.01
C ARG A 158 -13.51 15.89 -4.25
N ALA A 159 -14.31 16.89 -4.62
CA ALA A 159 -15.62 17.13 -4.00
C ALA A 159 -16.54 15.92 -4.17
N LEU A 160 -16.64 15.37 -5.38
CA LEU A 160 -17.42 14.17 -5.69
C LEU A 160 -16.97 12.95 -4.86
N LEU A 161 -15.66 12.66 -4.85
CA LEU A 161 -15.11 11.51 -4.13
C LEU A 161 -15.16 11.66 -2.61
N SER A 162 -15.24 12.89 -2.10
CA SER A 162 -15.45 13.15 -0.68
C SER A 162 -16.91 12.93 -0.27
N ALA A 163 -17.86 13.21 -1.17
CA ALA A 163 -19.29 13.07 -0.91
C ALA A 163 -19.77 11.62 -1.10
N MET A 164 -19.23 10.88 -2.07
CA MET A 164 -19.67 9.52 -2.34
C MET A 164 -18.58 8.68 -3.03
N PRO A 165 -18.57 7.33 -2.83
CA PRO A 165 -17.60 6.45 -3.48
C PRO A 165 -17.80 6.42 -5.00
N LEU A 166 -16.71 6.15 -5.76
CA LEU A 166 -16.73 6.13 -7.23
C LEU A 166 -17.80 5.19 -7.81
N GLY A 167 -18.05 4.05 -7.17
CA GLY A 167 -19.11 3.13 -7.59
C GLY A 167 -20.49 3.80 -7.63
N LYS A 168 -20.79 4.60 -6.60
CA LYS A 168 -22.05 5.36 -6.55
C LYS A 168 -22.07 6.51 -7.56
N ILE A 169 -20.94 7.21 -7.76
CA ILE A 169 -20.85 8.27 -8.79
C ILE A 169 -21.18 7.72 -10.19
N LYS A 170 -20.74 6.51 -10.52
CA LYS A 170 -21.01 5.87 -11.81
C LYS A 170 -22.49 5.57 -12.09
N THR A 171 -23.28 5.37 -11.05
CA THR A 171 -24.69 4.99 -11.12
C THR A 171 -25.63 6.10 -10.64
N ALA A 172 -25.07 7.21 -10.16
CA ALA A 172 -25.83 8.33 -9.61
C ALA A 172 -26.67 9.05 -10.68
N SER A 173 -27.82 9.55 -10.26
CA SER A 173 -28.64 10.43 -11.10
C SER A 173 -28.01 11.84 -11.17
N VAL A 174 -28.51 12.66 -12.12
CA VAL A 174 -28.09 14.07 -12.24
C VAL A 174 -28.37 14.82 -10.95
N GLU A 175 -29.52 14.58 -10.34
CA GLU A 175 -29.98 15.23 -9.09
C GLU A 175 -29.07 14.86 -7.91
N GLU A 176 -28.70 13.59 -7.78
CA GLU A 176 -27.77 13.11 -6.73
C GLU A 176 -26.39 13.75 -6.85
N LEU A 177 -25.89 13.91 -8.09
CA LEU A 177 -24.60 14.55 -8.34
C LEU A 177 -24.65 16.07 -8.07
N MET A 178 -25.75 16.74 -8.39
CA MET A 178 -25.97 18.16 -8.12
C MET A 178 -26.05 18.48 -6.62
N ALA A 179 -26.38 17.50 -5.77
CA ALA A 179 -26.34 17.68 -4.31
C ALA A 179 -24.91 17.89 -3.77
N VAL A 180 -23.88 17.59 -4.57
CA VAL A 180 -22.49 17.80 -4.20
C VAL A 180 -22.09 19.26 -4.43
N LYS A 181 -21.62 19.93 -3.39
CA LYS A 181 -21.19 21.34 -3.45
C LYS A 181 -20.14 21.55 -4.55
N GLY A 182 -20.43 22.47 -5.48
CA GLY A 182 -19.55 22.81 -6.60
C GLY A 182 -19.77 21.99 -7.88
N ILE A 183 -20.79 21.14 -7.93
CA ILE A 183 -21.24 20.41 -9.12
C ILE A 183 -22.53 21.02 -9.65
N GLY A 184 -22.44 21.63 -10.80
CA GLY A 184 -23.61 22.17 -11.50
C GLY A 184 -24.30 21.12 -12.38
N ARG A 185 -25.49 21.45 -12.90
CA ARG A 185 -26.28 20.57 -13.77
C ARG A 185 -25.49 20.08 -14.98
N SER A 186 -24.79 20.99 -15.67
CA SER A 186 -23.96 20.65 -16.82
C SER A 186 -22.82 19.70 -16.50
N ASP A 187 -22.22 19.82 -15.29
CA ASP A 187 -21.19 18.88 -14.81
C ASP A 187 -21.78 17.50 -14.55
N ALA A 188 -22.93 17.45 -13.86
CA ALA A 188 -23.64 16.22 -13.54
C ALA A 188 -24.06 15.45 -14.80
N GLU A 189 -24.62 16.15 -15.79
CA GLU A 189 -25.01 15.57 -17.08
C GLU A 189 -23.81 14.98 -17.84
N ARG A 190 -22.65 15.67 -17.83
CA ARG A 190 -21.40 15.17 -18.44
C ARG A 190 -20.88 13.91 -17.73
N ILE A 191 -20.96 13.86 -16.41
CA ILE A 191 -20.57 12.68 -15.62
C ILE A 191 -21.45 11.49 -15.99
N VAL A 192 -22.76 11.67 -15.97
CA VAL A 192 -23.73 10.60 -16.30
C VAL A 192 -23.50 10.11 -17.73
N LYS A 193 -23.35 11.02 -18.70
CA LYS A 193 -23.08 10.68 -20.10
C LYS A 193 -21.78 9.88 -20.25
N TYR A 194 -20.70 10.32 -19.64
CA TYR A 194 -19.39 9.67 -19.70
C TYR A 194 -19.42 8.22 -19.21
N PHE A 195 -20.12 7.97 -18.11
CA PHE A 195 -20.19 6.60 -17.58
C PHE A 195 -21.19 5.72 -18.35
N LYS A 196 -22.28 6.27 -18.87
CA LYS A 196 -23.22 5.53 -19.74
C LYS A 196 -22.56 5.12 -21.05
N GLU A 197 -21.82 5.99 -21.72
CA GLU A 197 -21.12 5.68 -22.96
C GLU A 197 -20.03 4.62 -22.78
N LYS A 198 -19.29 4.64 -21.66
CA LYS A 198 -18.31 3.58 -21.33
C LYS A 198 -18.95 2.23 -21.05
N PHE A 199 -20.15 2.22 -20.50
CA PHE A 199 -20.89 0.97 -20.26
C PHE A 199 -21.35 0.35 -21.58
N CYS A 200 -21.83 1.16 -22.53
CA CYS A 200 -22.16 0.69 -23.88
C CYS A 200 -20.96 0.16 -24.66
N TYR A 201 -19.78 0.79 -24.52
CA TYR A 201 -18.55 0.35 -25.18
C TYR A 201 -18.01 -1.00 -24.63
N PHE A 202 -18.24 -1.28 -23.36
CA PHE A 202 -17.84 -2.55 -22.75
C PHE A 202 -18.74 -3.70 -23.20
N PHE A 203 -20.04 -3.45 -23.44
CA PHE A 203 -20.97 -4.44 -23.99
C PHE A 203 -20.79 -4.67 -25.50
N ALA A 204 -20.40 -3.66 -26.25
CA ALA A 204 -20.19 -3.79 -27.71
C ALA A 204 -18.87 -4.49 -28.08
N ARG A 205 -17.90 -4.60 -27.16
CA ARG A 205 -16.61 -5.26 -27.40
C ARG A 205 -16.54 -6.72 -26.93
N SER A 206 -17.56 -7.23 -26.27
CA SER A 206 -17.65 -8.63 -25.87
C SER A 206 -18.42 -9.51 -26.86
N ASP A 207 -18.74 -9.00 -28.05
CA ASP A 207 -19.39 -9.78 -29.09
C ASP A 207 -18.38 -10.54 -29.97
N LYS A 208 -17.64 -11.44 -29.34
CA LYS A 208 -17.18 -12.71 -29.93
C LYS A 208 -17.08 -13.75 -28.81
N SER A 209 -18.12 -14.64 -28.79
CA SER A 209 -18.25 -15.83 -27.94
C SER A 209 -18.53 -15.56 -26.45
N LEU A 210 -19.74 -15.61 -26.09
CA LEU A 210 -20.41 -16.33 -25.00
C LEU A 210 -21.64 -15.55 -24.55
N ASN A 211 -22.81 -16.12 -24.86
CA ASN A 211 -24.10 -15.77 -24.29
C ASN A 211 -24.01 -15.80 -22.74
N TYR A 212 -23.93 -14.65 -22.11
CA TYR A 212 -24.25 -14.46 -20.69
C TYR A 212 -25.38 -13.46 -20.55
N CYS A 213 -26.51 -13.79 -21.14
CA CYS A 213 -27.78 -13.13 -20.90
C CYS A 213 -28.80 -14.14 -20.35
N GLU A 214 -28.34 -14.97 -19.40
CA GLU A 214 -29.20 -15.81 -18.55
C GLU A 214 -28.44 -16.18 -17.29
N LEU A 215 -28.43 -15.29 -16.32
CA LEU A 215 -28.38 -15.59 -14.89
C LEU A 215 -28.82 -14.31 -14.17
N GLY A 216 -30.14 -14.25 -13.95
CA GLY A 216 -30.70 -13.36 -12.97
C GLY A 216 -30.23 -13.79 -11.58
N LEU A 217 -29.69 -12.82 -10.85
CA LEU A 217 -29.81 -12.54 -9.42
C LEU A 217 -28.94 -11.31 -9.11
#